data_3567214badb0b2fd74701a4a0825b67a
#
_entry.id   3567214badb0b2fd74701a4a0825b67a
#
_cell.length_a   1.000
_cell.length_b   1.000
_cell.length_c   1.000
_cell.angle_alpha   90.00
_cell.angle_beta   90.00
_cell.angle_gamma   90.00
#
_symmetry.space_group_name_H-M   'P 1'
#
loop_
_entity.id
_entity.type
_entity.pdbx_description
1 polymer ?
#
loop_
_entity_poly.entity_id
_entity_poly.type
_entity_poly.pdbx_seq_one_letter_code
_entity_poly.pdbx_strand_id
1 'polypeptide(L)'
;MVDYLITPTTKDDLQYVLHLFEEAIKLQNKNGYKVWNSIDQKKVKQDIENGLQYKIVIGKDIVCIFSIQYNDPFIWHNLDKNDAVYLHRIVVNQNYKGQKQFEKVLNWTVAHTIQQNRQFIRMDTWADNNHLIDYYKSFGFRFIKYYQTTDAKELPIQN
;
A
#
# COMPACT_ATOMS: atom_id res chain seq x y z
N MET A 1 0.13 -4.53 25.82
CA MET A 1 0.43 -4.75 24.39
C MET A 1 -0.79 -5.35 23.72
N VAL A 2 -1.22 -4.78 22.61
CA VAL A 2 -2.39 -5.28 21.89
C VAL A 2 -1.92 -6.23 20.81
N ASP A 3 -2.44 -7.44 20.83
CA ASP A 3 -2.09 -8.44 19.83
C ASP A 3 -2.80 -8.13 18.52
N TYR A 4 -2.10 -8.33 17.43
CA TYR A 4 -2.66 -8.16 16.09
C TYR A 4 -2.29 -9.36 15.21
N LEU A 5 -3.11 -9.57 14.17
CA LEU A 5 -2.85 -10.58 13.16
C LEU A 5 -2.86 -9.91 11.79
N ILE A 6 -1.99 -10.38 10.91
CA ILE A 6 -2.01 -10.00 9.50
C ILE A 6 -2.37 -11.24 8.70
N THR A 7 -3.50 -11.17 8.02
CA THR A 7 -4.07 -12.30 7.27
C THR A 7 -4.57 -11.83 5.91
N PRO A 8 -4.69 -12.74 4.93
CA PRO A 8 -5.33 -12.36 3.68
C PRO A 8 -6.75 -11.87 3.90
N THR A 9 -7.11 -10.84 3.16
CA THR A 9 -8.48 -10.33 3.12
C THR A 9 -9.37 -11.36 2.45
N THR A 10 -10.58 -11.53 2.95
CA THR A 10 -11.53 -12.50 2.41
C THR A 10 -12.65 -11.80 1.64
N LYS A 11 -13.42 -12.60 0.90
CA LYS A 11 -14.59 -12.12 0.17
C LYS A 11 -15.57 -11.39 1.09
N ASP A 12 -15.75 -11.88 2.31
CA ASP A 12 -16.69 -11.30 3.26
C ASP A 12 -16.26 -9.92 3.73
N ASP A 13 -14.97 -9.59 3.58
CA ASP A 13 -14.43 -8.29 3.98
C ASP A 13 -14.60 -7.22 2.89
N LEU A 14 -15.02 -7.59 1.68
CA LEU A 14 -14.98 -6.69 0.51
C LEU A 14 -15.70 -5.37 0.76
N GLN A 15 -16.90 -5.39 1.31
CA GLN A 15 -17.65 -4.17 1.52
C GLN A 15 -16.95 -3.24 2.50
N TYR A 16 -16.39 -3.77 3.56
CA TYR A 16 -15.66 -2.98 4.53
C TYR A 16 -14.35 -2.42 3.95
N VAL A 17 -13.66 -3.22 3.15
CA VAL A 17 -12.46 -2.78 2.43
C VAL A 17 -12.77 -1.60 1.53
N LEU A 18 -13.85 -1.69 0.76
CA LEU A 18 -14.27 -0.59 -0.11
C LEU A 18 -14.62 0.66 0.70
N HIS A 19 -15.25 0.49 1.84
CA HIS A 19 -15.53 1.60 2.76
C HIS A 19 -14.25 2.27 3.24
N LEU A 20 -13.23 1.51 3.60
CA LEU A 20 -11.95 2.07 4.02
C LEU A 20 -11.28 2.88 2.90
N PHE A 21 -11.36 2.41 1.65
CA PHE A 21 -10.85 3.18 0.51
C PHE A 21 -11.61 4.49 0.33
N GLU A 22 -12.94 4.46 0.44
CA GLU A 22 -13.75 5.67 0.31
C GLU A 22 -13.38 6.70 1.38
N GLU A 23 -13.21 6.26 2.62
CA GLU A 23 -12.82 7.14 3.71
C GLU A 23 -11.43 7.73 3.48
N ALA A 24 -10.49 6.93 2.95
CA ALA A 24 -9.16 7.41 2.62
C ALA A 24 -9.19 8.49 1.54
N ILE A 25 -9.99 8.30 0.50
CA ILE A 25 -10.14 9.28 -0.58
C ILE A 25 -10.70 10.60 -0.03
N LYS A 26 -11.73 10.53 0.80
CA LYS A 26 -12.32 11.71 1.43
C LYS A 26 -11.29 12.47 2.28
N LEU A 27 -10.52 11.75 3.08
CA LEU A 27 -9.53 12.36 3.95
C LEU A 27 -8.43 13.05 3.15
N GLN A 28 -7.93 12.41 2.11
CA GLN A 28 -6.87 12.97 1.28
C GLN A 28 -7.34 14.20 0.51
N ASN A 29 -8.57 14.18 0.00
CA ASN A 29 -9.17 15.34 -0.64
C ASN A 29 -9.30 16.51 0.34
N LYS A 30 -9.70 16.23 1.57
CA LYS A 30 -9.81 17.23 2.63
C LYS A 30 -8.46 17.86 2.94
N ASN A 31 -7.38 17.08 2.89
CA ASN A 31 -6.03 17.54 3.20
C ASN A 31 -5.32 18.17 1.99
N GLY A 32 -5.96 18.23 0.83
CA GLY A 32 -5.41 18.84 -0.35
C GLY A 32 -4.41 18.00 -1.12
N TYR A 33 -4.24 16.74 -0.77
CA TYR A 33 -3.35 15.83 -1.49
C TYR A 33 -4.05 15.22 -2.68
N LYS A 34 -3.30 14.96 -3.73
CA LYS A 34 -3.79 14.16 -4.85
C LYS A 34 -3.92 12.72 -4.42
N VAL A 35 -5.05 12.14 -4.83
CA VAL A 35 -5.37 10.77 -4.51
C VAL A 35 -6.02 10.09 -5.66
N TRP A 36 -6.33 8.83 -5.44
CA TRP A 36 -7.22 8.11 -6.34
C TRP A 36 -8.55 8.87 -6.45
N ASN A 37 -8.99 9.18 -7.66
CA ASN A 37 -10.29 9.81 -7.88
C ASN A 37 -11.43 8.86 -7.47
N SER A 38 -11.21 7.58 -7.71
CA SER A 38 -12.12 6.51 -7.31
C SER A 38 -11.32 5.24 -7.18
N ILE A 39 -11.90 4.23 -6.53
CA ILE A 39 -11.26 2.93 -6.42
C ILE A 39 -11.81 2.00 -7.50
N ASP A 40 -10.93 1.26 -8.15
CA ASP A 40 -11.34 0.23 -9.10
C ASP A 40 -11.78 -1.01 -8.32
N GLN A 41 -13.08 -1.17 -8.18
CA GLN A 41 -13.65 -2.26 -7.38
C GLN A 41 -13.30 -3.64 -7.95
N LYS A 42 -13.19 -3.75 -9.27
CA LYS A 42 -12.79 -5.02 -9.91
C LYS A 42 -11.38 -5.40 -9.51
N LYS A 43 -10.48 -4.43 -9.50
CA LYS A 43 -9.08 -4.67 -9.13
C LYS A 43 -8.96 -5.08 -7.67
N VAL A 44 -9.69 -4.42 -6.78
CA VAL A 44 -9.73 -4.79 -5.37
C VAL A 44 -10.22 -6.22 -5.20
N LYS A 45 -11.32 -6.56 -5.88
CA LYS A 45 -11.88 -7.91 -5.82
C LYS A 45 -10.90 -8.96 -6.35
N GLN A 46 -10.22 -8.66 -7.45
CA GLN A 46 -9.20 -9.56 -8.01
C GLN A 46 -8.05 -9.77 -7.04
N ASP A 47 -7.57 -8.70 -6.40
CA ASP A 47 -6.48 -8.81 -5.44
C ASP A 47 -6.87 -9.68 -4.24
N ILE A 48 -8.10 -9.57 -3.79
CA ILE A 48 -8.62 -10.44 -2.73
C ILE A 48 -8.67 -11.89 -3.19
N GLU A 49 -9.22 -12.14 -4.37
CA GLU A 49 -9.33 -13.50 -4.92
C GLU A 49 -7.94 -14.14 -5.13
N ASN A 50 -6.95 -13.33 -5.49
CA ASN A 50 -5.59 -13.81 -5.76
C ASN A 50 -4.71 -13.87 -4.52
N GLY A 51 -5.24 -13.53 -3.33
CA GLY A 51 -4.46 -13.55 -2.10
C GLY A 51 -3.41 -12.46 -2.02
N LEU A 52 -3.60 -11.36 -2.72
CA LEU A 52 -2.64 -10.24 -2.77
C LEU A 52 -3.02 -9.09 -1.87
N GLN A 53 -4.20 -9.08 -1.31
CA GLN A 53 -4.61 -8.07 -0.34
C GLN A 53 -4.68 -8.67 1.05
N TYR A 54 -4.15 -7.90 2.01
CA TYR A 54 -4.03 -8.31 3.40
C TYR A 54 -4.69 -7.30 4.32
N LYS A 55 -5.03 -7.76 5.50
CA LYS A 55 -5.60 -6.93 6.56
C LYS A 55 -4.85 -7.14 7.85
N ILE A 56 -4.75 -6.07 8.63
CA ILE A 56 -4.31 -6.14 10.02
C ILE A 56 -5.56 -6.11 10.89
N VAL A 57 -5.70 -7.11 11.74
CA VAL A 57 -6.88 -7.28 12.59
C VAL A 57 -6.47 -7.20 14.06
N ILE A 58 -7.19 -6.40 14.82
CA ILE A 58 -7.08 -6.35 16.27
C ILE A 58 -8.46 -6.73 16.82
N GLY A 59 -8.54 -7.89 17.50
CA GLY A 59 -9.85 -8.42 17.91
C GLY A 59 -10.73 -8.69 16.71
N LYS A 60 -11.83 -7.96 16.59
CA LYS A 60 -12.76 -8.06 15.46
C LYS A 60 -12.60 -6.94 14.43
N ASP A 61 -11.70 -5.99 14.70
CA ASP A 61 -11.60 -4.78 13.91
C ASP A 61 -10.49 -4.89 12.87
N ILE A 62 -10.80 -4.50 11.65
CA ILE A 62 -9.79 -4.31 10.61
C ILE A 62 -9.21 -2.89 10.80
N VAL A 63 -7.94 -2.82 11.17
CA VAL A 63 -7.29 -1.55 11.50
C VAL A 63 -6.45 -0.99 10.36
N CYS A 64 -6.09 -1.83 9.39
CA CYS A 64 -5.31 -1.44 8.24
C CYS A 64 -5.49 -2.47 7.14
N ILE A 65 -5.41 -2.04 5.90
CA ILE A 65 -5.34 -2.93 4.74
C ILE A 65 -4.18 -2.52 3.85
N PHE A 66 -3.65 -3.46 3.13
CA PHE A 66 -2.60 -3.20 2.14
C PHE A 66 -2.61 -4.32 1.10
N SER A 67 -2.04 -4.02 -0.06
CA SER A 67 -1.85 -5.04 -1.09
C SER A 67 -0.40 -5.15 -1.50
N ILE A 68 -0.06 -6.31 -2.03
CA ILE A 68 1.27 -6.58 -2.58
C ILE A 68 1.14 -7.02 -4.03
N GLN A 69 2.20 -6.80 -4.78
CA GLN A 69 2.36 -7.33 -6.13
C GLN A 69 3.76 -7.92 -6.22
N TYR A 70 3.94 -8.88 -7.11
CA TYR A 70 5.24 -9.50 -7.34
C TYR A 70 5.90 -8.96 -8.60
N ASN A 71 5.20 -8.14 -9.37
CA ASN A 71 5.72 -7.44 -10.52
C ASN A 71 4.95 -6.15 -10.72
N ASP A 72 5.60 -5.16 -11.32
CA ASP A 72 5.00 -3.87 -11.61
C ASP A 72 5.76 -3.22 -12.77
N PRO A 73 5.67 -3.81 -13.97
CA PRO A 73 6.41 -3.29 -15.12
C PRO A 73 5.92 -1.94 -15.59
N PHE A 74 4.67 -1.59 -15.30
CA PHE A 74 4.09 -0.31 -15.71
C PHE A 74 4.82 0.87 -15.06
N ILE A 75 5.19 0.76 -13.80
CA ILE A 75 5.90 1.80 -13.07
C ILE A 75 7.41 1.58 -13.09
N TRP A 76 7.86 0.35 -12.89
CA TRP A 76 9.28 0.06 -12.69
C TRP A 76 10.04 -0.33 -13.96
N HIS A 77 9.33 -0.59 -15.05
CA HIS A 77 9.92 -0.90 -16.36
C HIS A 77 11.06 -1.94 -16.26
N ASN A 78 12.25 -1.59 -16.71
CA ASN A 78 13.40 -2.50 -16.74
C ASN A 78 13.93 -2.87 -15.35
N LEU A 79 13.54 -2.15 -14.30
CA LEU A 79 13.94 -2.47 -12.94
C LEU A 79 13.11 -3.62 -12.36
N ASP A 80 11.99 -3.95 -12.99
CA ASP A 80 11.15 -5.06 -12.56
C ASP A 80 11.71 -6.37 -13.09
N LYS A 81 12.45 -7.09 -12.24
CA LYS A 81 13.20 -8.29 -12.59
C LYS A 81 12.82 -9.50 -11.75
N ASN A 82 11.58 -9.55 -11.28
CA ASN A 82 11.09 -10.63 -10.40
C ASN A 82 11.89 -10.76 -9.09
N ASP A 83 12.43 -9.68 -8.60
CA ASP A 83 13.28 -9.67 -7.42
C ASP A 83 12.76 -8.77 -6.31
N ALA A 84 11.52 -8.28 -6.43
CA ALA A 84 10.95 -7.37 -5.47
C ALA A 84 9.51 -7.77 -5.08
N VAL A 85 9.10 -7.28 -3.92
CA VAL A 85 7.70 -7.23 -3.51
C VAL A 85 7.29 -5.76 -3.53
N TYR A 86 6.19 -5.45 -4.19
CA TYR A 86 5.69 -4.09 -4.35
C TYR A 86 4.52 -3.87 -3.39
N LEU A 87 4.66 -2.92 -2.48
CA LEU A 87 3.58 -2.53 -1.59
C LEU A 87 2.69 -1.50 -2.27
N HIS A 88 1.39 -1.73 -2.23
CA HIS A 88 0.41 -0.85 -2.83
C HIS A 88 -0.78 -0.64 -1.89
N ARG A 89 -1.44 0.50 -2.04
CA ARG A 89 -2.75 0.77 -1.47
C ARG A 89 -2.82 0.50 0.02
N ILE A 90 -1.89 1.08 0.77
CA ILE A 90 -1.89 1.00 2.23
C ILE A 90 -2.92 2.00 2.74
N VAL A 91 -3.93 1.51 3.45
CA VAL A 91 -4.99 2.33 4.03
C VAL A 91 -5.14 2.02 5.50
N VAL A 92 -5.01 3.04 6.33
CA VAL A 92 -5.19 2.93 7.78
C VAL A 92 -6.62 3.32 8.14
N ASN A 93 -7.27 2.48 8.94
CA ASN A 93 -8.55 2.84 9.55
C ASN A 93 -8.32 4.03 10.47
N GLN A 94 -9.03 5.14 10.24
CA GLN A 94 -8.81 6.39 10.95
C GLN A 94 -9.06 6.30 12.46
N ASN A 95 -9.88 5.35 12.90
CA ASN A 95 -10.08 5.10 14.32
C ASN A 95 -8.82 4.54 14.99
N TYR A 96 -7.85 4.11 14.21
CA TYR A 96 -6.60 3.48 14.68
C TYR A 96 -5.37 4.20 14.18
N LYS A 97 -5.51 5.44 13.71
CA LYS A 97 -4.35 6.21 13.21
C LYS A 97 -3.37 6.49 14.36
N GLY A 98 -2.11 6.66 14.02
CA GLY A 98 -1.07 6.97 15.01
C GLY A 98 -0.59 5.77 15.81
N GLN A 99 -1.01 4.56 15.44
CA GLN A 99 -0.65 3.32 16.16
C GLN A 99 0.38 2.48 15.40
N LYS A 100 1.20 3.13 14.57
CA LYS A 100 2.31 2.50 13.85
C LYS A 100 1.89 1.38 12.91
N GLN A 101 0.78 1.57 12.19
CA GLN A 101 0.27 0.55 11.27
C GLN A 101 1.26 0.27 10.14
N PHE A 102 1.88 1.31 9.58
CA PHE A 102 2.86 1.11 8.51
C PHE A 102 4.06 0.28 8.97
N GLU A 103 4.52 0.48 10.18
CA GLU A 103 5.62 -0.33 10.73
C GLU A 103 5.25 -1.81 10.77
N LYS A 104 4.01 -2.12 11.16
CA LYS A 104 3.50 -3.50 11.15
C LYS A 104 3.45 -4.08 9.75
N VAL A 105 2.96 -3.29 8.79
CA VAL A 105 2.94 -3.68 7.37
C VAL A 105 4.35 -3.97 6.88
N LEU A 106 5.28 -3.07 7.16
CA LEU A 106 6.65 -3.21 6.69
C LEU A 106 7.34 -4.43 7.29
N ASN A 107 7.19 -4.65 8.60
CA ASN A 107 7.78 -5.82 9.26
C ASN A 107 7.26 -7.12 8.65
N TRP A 108 5.96 -7.20 8.42
CA TRP A 108 5.36 -8.36 7.75
C TRP A 108 5.91 -8.53 6.34
N THR A 109 6.03 -7.43 5.59
CA THR A 109 6.49 -7.45 4.21
C THR A 109 7.95 -7.88 4.12
N VAL A 110 8.79 -7.45 5.05
CA VAL A 110 10.19 -7.89 5.11
C VAL A 110 10.26 -9.41 5.26
N ALA A 111 9.53 -9.97 6.22
CA ALA A 111 9.51 -11.42 6.43
C ALA A 111 8.98 -12.16 5.21
N HIS A 112 7.92 -11.64 4.60
CA HIS A 112 7.33 -12.22 3.41
C HIS A 112 8.28 -12.18 2.21
N THR A 113 8.98 -11.08 2.02
CA THR A 113 9.95 -10.90 0.94
C THR A 113 11.09 -11.91 1.05
N ILE A 114 11.60 -12.11 2.26
CA ILE A 114 12.63 -13.12 2.53
C ILE A 114 12.09 -14.52 2.24
N GLN A 115 10.88 -14.81 2.69
CA GLN A 115 10.24 -16.11 2.46
C GLN A 115 10.07 -16.42 0.98
N GLN A 116 9.83 -15.38 0.17
CA GLN A 116 9.66 -15.51 -1.28
C GLN A 116 10.98 -15.45 -2.05
N ASN A 117 12.12 -15.43 -1.36
CA ASN A 117 13.45 -15.31 -1.96
C ASN A 117 13.61 -14.08 -2.83
N ARG A 118 13.02 -12.96 -2.42
CA ARG A 118 13.13 -11.70 -3.13
C ARG A 118 14.03 -10.74 -2.36
N GLN A 119 14.57 -9.74 -3.05
CA GLN A 119 15.64 -8.90 -2.51
C GLN A 119 15.18 -7.50 -2.12
N PHE A 120 14.09 -7.02 -2.73
CA PHE A 120 13.68 -5.62 -2.58
C PHE A 120 12.22 -5.49 -2.17
N ILE A 121 11.94 -4.45 -1.40
CA ILE A 121 10.59 -3.95 -1.18
C ILE A 121 10.51 -2.60 -1.86
N ARG A 122 9.52 -2.40 -2.72
CA ARG A 122 9.38 -1.19 -3.51
C ARG A 122 8.01 -0.57 -3.32
N MET A 123 7.99 0.76 -3.39
CA MET A 123 6.78 1.56 -3.28
C MET A 123 6.87 2.72 -4.24
N ASP A 124 5.71 3.26 -4.61
CA ASP A 124 5.64 4.50 -5.36
C ASP A 124 4.63 5.43 -4.69
N THR A 125 4.81 6.73 -4.89
CA THR A 125 3.89 7.74 -4.37
C THR A 125 3.97 9.00 -5.23
N TRP A 126 3.02 9.92 -5.03
CA TRP A 126 3.01 11.18 -5.75
C TRP A 126 4.22 12.03 -5.38
N ALA A 127 4.86 12.59 -6.39
CA ALA A 127 6.12 13.35 -6.22
C ALA A 127 5.96 14.61 -5.37
N ASP A 128 4.77 15.16 -5.28
CA ASP A 128 4.49 16.36 -4.52
C ASP A 128 4.13 16.11 -3.05
N ASN A 129 4.01 14.86 -2.63
CA ASN A 129 3.70 14.52 -1.25
C ASN A 129 4.99 14.33 -0.44
N ASN A 130 5.67 15.44 -0.15
CA ASN A 130 6.95 15.42 0.54
C ASN A 130 6.87 14.83 1.94
N HIS A 131 5.76 15.06 2.63
CA HIS A 131 5.55 14.53 3.98
C HIS A 131 5.57 13.00 3.97
N LEU A 132 4.88 12.40 3.03
CA LEU A 132 4.81 10.94 2.90
C LEU A 132 6.15 10.36 2.45
N ILE A 133 6.82 11.04 1.53
CA ILE A 133 8.15 10.62 1.06
C ILE A 133 9.14 10.60 2.22
N ASP A 134 9.16 11.66 3.02
CA ASP A 134 10.06 11.74 4.18
C ASP A 134 9.74 10.66 5.21
N TYR A 135 8.45 10.36 5.38
CA TYR A 135 8.01 9.30 6.27
C TYR A 135 8.57 7.95 5.83
N TYR A 136 8.44 7.62 4.54
CA TYR A 136 8.99 6.37 4.01
C TYR A 136 10.52 6.32 4.13
N LYS A 137 11.20 7.43 3.84
CA LYS A 137 12.66 7.50 3.99
C LYS A 137 13.10 7.22 5.42
N SER A 138 12.29 7.62 6.40
CA SER A 138 12.60 7.37 7.81
C SER A 138 12.66 5.88 8.15
N PHE A 139 12.06 5.03 7.32
CA PHE A 139 12.12 3.57 7.47
C PHE A 139 13.21 2.92 6.60
N GLY A 140 14.07 3.72 5.98
CA GLY A 140 15.19 3.20 5.19
C GLY A 140 14.94 3.10 3.69
N PHE A 141 13.80 3.52 3.21
CA PHE A 141 13.55 3.55 1.76
C PHE A 141 14.44 4.59 1.09
N ARG A 142 14.99 4.23 -0.09
CA ARG A 142 15.78 5.13 -0.91
C ARG A 142 14.99 5.58 -2.12
N PHE A 143 15.14 6.85 -2.47
CA PHE A 143 14.62 7.35 -3.73
C PHE A 143 15.36 6.69 -4.89
N ILE A 144 14.61 6.19 -5.87
CA ILE A 144 15.16 5.58 -7.08
C ILE A 144 15.06 6.53 -8.25
N LYS A 145 13.84 6.95 -8.62
CA LYS A 145 13.66 7.89 -9.72
C LYS A 145 12.21 8.40 -9.77
N TYR A 146 12.04 9.47 -10.51
CA TYR A 146 10.72 9.95 -10.90
C TYR A 146 10.21 9.14 -12.10
N TYR A 147 8.91 8.95 -12.12
CA TYR A 147 8.22 8.31 -13.22
C TYR A 147 7.02 9.16 -13.60
N GLN A 148 6.84 9.38 -14.91
CA GLN A 148 5.69 10.12 -15.40
C GLN A 148 4.62 9.14 -15.87
N THR A 149 3.40 9.30 -15.36
CA THR A 149 2.28 8.47 -15.75
C THR A 149 1.78 8.83 -17.14
N THR A 150 0.92 7.99 -17.72
CA THR A 150 0.26 8.28 -18.98
C THR A 150 -0.60 9.54 -18.93
N ASP A 151 -1.10 9.91 -17.76
CA ASP A 151 -1.65 11.22 -17.50
C ASP A 151 -0.49 12.16 -17.17
N ALA A 152 -0.08 12.95 -18.16
CA ALA A 152 1.14 13.75 -18.10
C ALA A 152 1.18 14.80 -16.97
N LYS A 153 0.14 14.93 -16.19
CA LYS A 153 0.06 15.93 -15.12
C LYS A 153 0.64 15.45 -13.80
N GLU A 154 1.03 14.18 -13.69
CA GLU A 154 1.35 13.57 -12.40
C GLU A 154 2.65 12.80 -12.45
N LEU A 155 3.46 12.99 -11.41
CA LEU A 155 4.79 12.41 -11.30
C LEU A 155 4.93 11.66 -9.98
N PRO A 156 4.69 10.32 -9.95
CA PRO A 156 4.95 9.55 -8.75
C PRO A 156 6.46 9.41 -8.49
N ILE A 157 6.81 9.24 -7.23
CA ILE A 157 8.17 8.89 -6.82
C ILE A 157 8.20 7.41 -6.50
N GLN A 158 9.25 6.75 -6.96
CA GLN A 158 9.49 5.33 -6.71
C GLN A 158 10.58 5.15 -5.67
N ASN A 159 10.35 4.27 -4.70
CA ASN A 159 11.32 3.95 -3.66
C ASN A 159 11.67 2.46 -3.67
#